data_1c8b0a15b82afa87b6a9dbdb2a08d087
#
_entry.id   1c8b0a15b82afa87b6a9dbdb2a08d087
#
_cell.length_a   1.000
_cell.length_b   1.000
_cell.length_c   1.000
_cell.angle_alpha   90.00
_cell.angle_beta   90.00
_cell.angle_gamma   90.00
#
_symmetry.space_group_name_H-M   'P 1'
#
loop_
_entity.id
_entity.type
_entity.pdbx_description
1 polymer ?
#
loop_
_entity_poly.entity_id
_entity_poly.type
_entity_poly.pdbx_seq_one_letter_code
_entity_poly.pdbx_strand_id
1 'polypeptide(L)'
;MDTYDTGIYTLNGQLIRNLSETRAAELRNRMIGFIFQSFNLISFKNAVENVALPLYYQGVSRKKRNAMALEYLDMVGLKDWAEHMPNEMSGGQKQRVAIARALIAKPQVILADEPTGALDSKTTVEVMELLRRVNLEGLTMVIVTHEPSVAEATDRIIRVKDGLVETIEKGLGHV
;
A
#
# COMPACT_ATOMS: atom_id res chain seq x y z
N MET A 1 12.85 -7.34 -6.98
CA MET A 1 13.47 -7.54 -5.65
C MET A 1 14.94 -7.63 -5.89
N ASP A 2 15.67 -6.73 -5.28
CA ASP A 2 17.12 -6.75 -5.41
C ASP A 2 17.72 -7.95 -4.70
N THR A 3 18.89 -8.36 -5.14
CA THR A 3 19.66 -9.41 -4.48
C THR A 3 20.33 -8.83 -3.24
N TYR A 4 20.40 -9.60 -2.17
CA TYR A 4 21.15 -9.25 -0.96
C TYR A 4 22.43 -10.08 -0.88
N ASP A 5 23.49 -9.51 -0.33
CA ASP A 5 24.80 -10.15 -0.31
C ASP A 5 24.88 -11.27 0.71
N THR A 6 24.39 -11.04 1.91
CA THR A 6 24.47 -11.99 3.04
C THR A 6 23.16 -12.03 3.85
N GLY A 7 22.98 -13.09 4.60
CA GLY A 7 21.82 -13.27 5.47
C GLY A 7 20.73 -14.16 4.90
N ILE A 8 19.60 -14.21 5.59
CA ILE A 8 18.40 -14.96 5.20
C ILE A 8 17.22 -14.01 5.21
N TYR A 9 16.52 -13.91 4.11
CA TYR A 9 15.27 -13.17 4.00
C TYR A 9 14.11 -14.12 3.72
N THR A 10 13.13 -14.11 4.61
CA THR A 10 11.88 -14.88 4.45
C THR A 10 10.68 -13.95 4.51
N LEU A 11 9.67 -14.24 3.69
CA LEU A 11 8.37 -13.56 3.72
C LEU A 11 7.29 -14.64 3.88
N ASN A 12 6.52 -14.56 4.96
CA ASN A 12 5.51 -15.57 5.31
C ASN A 12 6.08 -17.01 5.27
N GLY A 13 7.28 -17.21 5.86
CA GLY A 13 7.97 -18.50 5.90
C GLY A 13 8.62 -18.95 4.58
N GLN A 14 8.39 -18.21 3.49
CA GLN A 14 9.00 -18.53 2.19
C GLN A 14 10.34 -17.81 2.04
N LEU A 15 11.39 -18.58 1.72
CA LEU A 15 12.71 -18.03 1.45
C LEU A 15 12.69 -17.21 0.15
N ILE A 16 13.13 -15.95 0.24
CA ILE A 16 13.22 -15.01 -0.87
C ILE A 16 14.69 -14.92 -1.30
N ARG A 17 15.12 -15.85 -2.13
CA ARG A 17 16.49 -15.90 -2.65
C ARG A 17 16.51 -16.55 -4.04
N ASN A 18 17.31 -16.00 -4.95
CA ASN A 18 17.56 -16.53 -6.29
C ASN A 18 16.28 -16.81 -7.09
N LEU A 19 15.26 -15.95 -6.93
CA LEU A 19 14.01 -16.07 -7.66
C LEU A 19 14.19 -15.60 -9.10
N SER A 20 13.58 -16.31 -10.06
CA SER A 20 13.40 -15.74 -11.40
C SER A 20 12.56 -14.47 -11.35
N GLU A 21 12.75 -13.56 -12.30
CA GLU A 21 11.97 -12.31 -12.38
C GLU A 21 10.46 -12.57 -12.37
N THR A 22 10.00 -13.57 -13.14
CA THR A 22 8.60 -13.99 -13.17
C THR A 22 8.10 -14.39 -11.78
N ARG A 23 8.86 -15.24 -11.07
CA ARG A 23 8.48 -15.69 -9.74
C ARG A 23 8.51 -14.57 -8.72
N ALA A 24 9.49 -13.67 -8.80
CA ALA A 24 9.57 -12.49 -7.97
C ALA A 24 8.38 -11.54 -8.21
N ALA A 25 7.97 -11.38 -9.48
CA ALA A 25 6.79 -10.57 -9.84
C ALA A 25 5.48 -11.17 -9.31
N GLU A 26 5.30 -12.49 -9.43
CA GLU A 26 4.14 -13.20 -8.85
C GLU A 26 4.06 -13.05 -7.34
N LEU A 27 5.19 -13.21 -6.64
CA LEU A 27 5.26 -13.05 -5.18
C LEU A 27 4.94 -11.61 -4.76
N ARG A 28 5.55 -10.61 -5.43
CA ARG A 28 5.23 -9.21 -5.18
C ARG A 28 3.74 -8.95 -5.33
N ASN A 29 3.15 -9.39 -6.43
CA ASN A 29 1.74 -9.17 -6.71
C ASN A 29 0.79 -9.80 -5.68
N ARG A 30 1.18 -10.95 -5.11
CA ARG A 30 0.34 -11.69 -4.16
C ARG A 30 0.58 -11.32 -2.70
N MET A 31 1.83 -10.98 -2.36
CA MET A 31 2.23 -10.88 -0.95
C MET A 31 2.46 -9.44 -0.49
N ILE A 32 2.70 -8.51 -1.42
CA ILE A 32 3.08 -7.14 -1.08
C ILE A 32 2.12 -6.16 -1.75
N GLY A 33 1.49 -5.31 -0.95
CA GLY A 33 0.79 -4.12 -1.44
C GLY A 33 1.73 -2.91 -1.40
N PHE A 34 1.70 -2.08 -2.42
CA PHE A 34 2.49 -0.86 -2.50
C PHE A 34 1.61 0.38 -2.51
N ILE A 35 1.98 1.36 -1.67
CA ILE A 35 1.39 2.70 -1.63
C ILE A 35 2.53 3.69 -1.83
N PHE A 36 2.39 4.64 -2.76
CA PHE A 36 3.42 5.61 -3.11
C PHE A 36 2.92 7.04 -2.90
N GLN A 37 3.82 7.97 -2.65
CA GLN A 37 3.56 9.40 -2.55
C GLN A 37 2.88 9.96 -3.82
N SER A 38 3.31 9.55 -4.99
CA SER A 38 2.78 9.99 -6.29
C SER A 38 1.54 9.20 -6.76
N PHE A 39 0.90 8.41 -5.86
CA PHE A 39 -0.26 7.56 -6.15
C PHE A 39 -0.01 6.46 -7.19
N ASN A 40 0.78 6.72 -8.21
CA ASN A 40 1.12 5.83 -9.32
C ASN A 40 -0.11 5.15 -9.95
N LEU A 41 -1.19 5.93 -10.14
CA LEU A 41 -2.38 5.49 -10.87
C LEU A 41 -2.13 5.53 -12.37
N ILE A 42 -2.69 4.57 -13.09
CA ILE A 42 -2.67 4.55 -14.54
C ILE A 42 -3.66 5.60 -15.04
N SER A 43 -3.17 6.67 -15.68
CA SER A 43 -3.93 7.87 -16.02
C SER A 43 -5.10 7.63 -17.01
N PHE A 44 -4.99 6.62 -17.87
CA PHE A 44 -6.01 6.24 -18.87
C PHE A 44 -6.94 5.11 -18.39
N LYS A 45 -6.92 4.80 -17.09
CA LYS A 45 -7.84 3.85 -16.44
C LYS A 45 -8.62 4.57 -15.35
N ASN A 46 -9.90 4.26 -15.25
CA ASN A 46 -10.74 4.76 -14.17
C ASN A 46 -10.38 4.14 -12.80
N ALA A 47 -11.05 4.57 -11.73
CA ALA A 47 -10.76 4.11 -10.38
C ALA A 47 -10.94 2.60 -10.23
N VAL A 48 -12.05 2.03 -10.71
CA VAL A 48 -12.29 0.58 -10.61
C VAL A 48 -11.25 -0.24 -11.37
N GLU A 49 -10.82 0.21 -12.52
CA GLU A 49 -9.78 -0.46 -13.32
C GLU A 49 -8.40 -0.37 -12.67
N ASN A 50 -8.07 0.76 -12.04
CA ASN A 50 -6.84 0.93 -11.28
C ASN A 50 -6.81 -0.01 -10.07
N VAL A 51 -7.90 -0.09 -9.30
CA VAL A 51 -8.00 -1.00 -8.15
C VAL A 51 -7.97 -2.46 -8.59
N ALA A 52 -8.60 -2.82 -9.71
CA ALA A 52 -8.65 -4.18 -10.23
C ALA A 52 -7.32 -4.71 -10.82
N LEU A 53 -6.31 -3.84 -10.98
CA LEU A 53 -5.07 -4.15 -11.70
C LEU A 53 -4.29 -5.34 -11.11
N PRO A 54 -4.09 -5.49 -9.79
CA PRO A 54 -3.41 -6.65 -9.24
C PRO A 54 -4.09 -7.98 -9.60
N LEU A 55 -5.42 -8.00 -9.57
CA LEU A 55 -6.21 -9.18 -9.91
C LEU A 55 -6.19 -9.50 -11.41
N TYR A 56 -5.99 -8.48 -12.26
CA TYR A 56 -5.75 -8.69 -13.68
C TYR A 56 -4.49 -9.54 -13.91
N TYR A 57 -3.39 -9.19 -13.25
CA TYR A 57 -2.13 -9.95 -13.32
C TYR A 57 -2.22 -11.34 -12.67
N GLN A 58 -3.19 -11.55 -11.78
CA GLN A 58 -3.51 -12.87 -11.21
C GLN A 58 -4.42 -13.72 -12.10
N GLY A 59 -4.81 -13.24 -13.29
CA GLY A 59 -5.66 -13.96 -14.22
C GLY A 59 -7.16 -13.97 -13.84
N VAL A 60 -7.58 -13.14 -12.89
CA VAL A 60 -8.99 -13.06 -12.47
C VAL A 60 -9.83 -12.43 -13.57
N SER A 61 -10.97 -13.04 -13.93
CA SER A 61 -11.86 -12.54 -14.99
C SER A 61 -12.34 -11.11 -14.73
N ARG A 62 -12.57 -10.34 -15.80
CA ARG A 62 -12.97 -8.92 -15.71
C ARG A 62 -14.19 -8.69 -14.82
N LYS A 63 -15.23 -9.51 -14.99
CA LYS A 63 -16.46 -9.41 -14.17
C LYS A 63 -16.16 -9.57 -12.68
N LYS A 64 -15.38 -10.58 -12.31
CA LYS A 64 -15.05 -10.87 -10.90
C LYS A 64 -14.13 -9.81 -10.29
N ARG A 65 -13.05 -9.43 -10.99
CA ARG A 65 -12.11 -8.43 -10.46
C ARG A 65 -12.74 -7.04 -10.32
N ASN A 66 -13.63 -6.63 -11.25
CA ASN A 66 -14.31 -5.34 -11.13
C ASN A 66 -15.34 -5.33 -9.99
N ALA A 67 -16.06 -6.43 -9.78
CA ALA A 67 -16.98 -6.55 -8.64
C ALA A 67 -16.18 -6.42 -7.31
N MET A 68 -15.05 -7.12 -7.17
CA MET A 68 -14.17 -6.98 -6.00
C MET A 68 -13.61 -5.56 -5.87
N ALA A 69 -13.22 -4.93 -6.98
CA ALA A 69 -12.69 -3.57 -6.94
C ALA A 69 -13.73 -2.55 -6.43
N LEU A 70 -15.01 -2.72 -6.77
CA LEU A 70 -16.10 -1.90 -6.23
C LEU A 70 -16.27 -2.07 -4.71
N GLU A 71 -16.10 -3.28 -4.19
CA GLU A 71 -16.13 -3.53 -2.73
C GLU A 71 -14.99 -2.79 -2.02
N TYR A 72 -13.77 -2.81 -2.58
CA TYR A 72 -12.64 -2.08 -2.02
C TYR A 72 -12.74 -0.57 -2.19
N LEU A 73 -13.34 -0.07 -3.27
CA LEU A 73 -13.69 1.35 -3.42
C LEU A 73 -14.74 1.78 -2.39
N ASP A 74 -15.72 0.95 -2.08
CA ASP A 74 -16.71 1.19 -1.04
C ASP A 74 -16.04 1.29 0.35
N MET A 75 -15.13 0.37 0.66
CA MET A 75 -14.33 0.36 1.90
C MET A 75 -13.58 1.69 2.14
N VAL A 76 -13.08 2.31 1.06
CA VAL A 76 -12.35 3.59 1.15
C VAL A 76 -13.24 4.81 0.91
N GLY A 77 -14.57 4.63 0.83
CA GLY A 77 -15.56 5.70 0.65
C GLY A 77 -15.58 6.32 -0.74
N LEU A 78 -15.25 5.54 -1.78
CA LEU A 78 -15.14 6.02 -3.17
C LEU A 78 -15.98 5.20 -4.16
N LYS A 79 -17.04 4.51 -3.72
CA LYS A 79 -17.88 3.70 -4.58
C LYS A 79 -18.48 4.51 -5.74
N ASP A 80 -18.97 5.70 -5.45
CA ASP A 80 -19.58 6.59 -6.44
C ASP A 80 -18.55 7.19 -7.43
N TRP A 81 -17.25 7.04 -7.11
CA TRP A 81 -16.14 7.51 -7.93
C TRP A 81 -15.53 6.42 -8.82
N ALA A 82 -16.15 5.23 -8.86
CA ALA A 82 -15.61 4.05 -9.53
C ALA A 82 -15.25 4.29 -11.02
N GLU A 83 -16.06 5.06 -11.74
CA GLU A 83 -15.86 5.34 -13.16
C GLU A 83 -15.04 6.61 -13.45
N HIS A 84 -14.64 7.39 -12.40
CA HIS A 84 -13.86 8.61 -12.59
C HIS A 84 -12.41 8.30 -12.93
N MET A 85 -11.85 9.15 -13.79
CA MET A 85 -10.44 9.09 -14.17
C MET A 85 -9.56 9.80 -13.13
N PRO A 86 -8.27 9.45 -13.00
CA PRO A 86 -7.39 10.09 -12.03
C PRO A 86 -7.31 11.62 -12.14
N ASN A 87 -7.44 12.20 -13.31
CA ASN A 87 -7.43 13.65 -13.51
C ASN A 87 -8.71 14.36 -13.00
N GLU A 88 -9.76 13.62 -12.72
CA GLU A 88 -11.03 14.11 -12.17
C GLU A 88 -11.08 14.01 -10.64
N MET A 89 -10.03 13.49 -10.00
CA MET A 89 -9.96 13.16 -8.58
C MET A 89 -9.01 14.10 -7.82
N SER A 90 -9.37 14.42 -6.58
CA SER A 90 -8.46 15.10 -5.63
C SER A 90 -7.28 14.22 -5.24
N GLY A 91 -6.23 14.81 -4.65
CA GLY A 91 -5.06 14.06 -4.14
C GLY A 91 -5.45 12.97 -3.14
N GLY A 92 -6.31 13.29 -2.17
CA GLY A 92 -6.81 12.33 -1.18
C GLY A 92 -7.64 11.20 -1.79
N GLN A 93 -8.46 11.50 -2.79
CA GLN A 93 -9.21 10.47 -3.53
C GLN A 93 -8.26 9.54 -4.29
N LYS A 94 -7.26 10.07 -4.98
CA LYS A 94 -6.22 9.27 -5.66
C LYS A 94 -5.49 8.35 -4.69
N GLN A 95 -5.13 8.87 -3.51
CA GLN A 95 -4.46 8.07 -2.49
C GLN A 95 -5.34 6.95 -1.96
N ARG A 96 -6.63 7.21 -1.72
CA ARG A 96 -7.58 6.16 -1.32
C ARG A 96 -7.77 5.09 -2.41
N VAL A 97 -7.77 5.46 -3.69
CA VAL A 97 -7.74 4.50 -4.81
C VAL A 97 -6.45 3.66 -4.79
N ALA A 98 -5.28 4.29 -4.54
CA ALA A 98 -4.00 3.58 -4.43
C ALA A 98 -3.98 2.61 -3.25
N ILE A 99 -4.58 2.99 -2.10
CA ILE A 99 -4.75 2.12 -0.94
C ILE A 99 -5.66 0.94 -1.29
N ALA A 100 -6.84 1.17 -1.87
CA ALA A 100 -7.74 0.11 -2.30
C ALA A 100 -7.06 -0.87 -3.28
N ARG A 101 -6.27 -0.35 -4.22
CA ARG A 101 -5.44 -1.16 -5.13
C ARG A 101 -4.41 -2.01 -4.38
N ALA A 102 -3.76 -1.47 -3.37
CA ALA A 102 -2.78 -2.21 -2.58
C ALA A 102 -3.43 -3.36 -1.78
N LEU A 103 -4.67 -3.18 -1.32
CA LEU A 103 -5.40 -4.11 -0.46
C LEU A 103 -6.10 -5.25 -1.22
N ILE A 104 -6.54 -5.02 -2.48
CA ILE A 104 -7.41 -5.96 -3.20
C ILE A 104 -6.78 -7.35 -3.42
N ALA A 105 -5.44 -7.42 -3.50
CA ALA A 105 -4.72 -8.68 -3.62
C ALA A 105 -4.65 -9.47 -2.30
N LYS A 106 -5.16 -8.92 -1.19
CA LYS A 106 -5.06 -9.45 0.18
C LYS A 106 -3.60 -9.76 0.55
N PRO A 107 -2.71 -8.76 0.50
CA PRO A 107 -1.29 -8.98 0.72
C PRO A 107 -0.97 -9.36 2.17
N GLN A 108 0.24 -9.86 2.41
CA GLN A 108 0.77 -10.15 3.75
C GLN A 108 1.38 -8.91 4.42
N VAL A 109 1.83 -7.96 3.60
CA VAL A 109 2.44 -6.71 4.07
C VAL A 109 2.13 -5.57 3.10
N ILE A 110 1.89 -4.38 3.64
CA ILE A 110 1.86 -3.12 2.88
C ILE A 110 3.20 -2.41 3.07
N LEU A 111 3.78 -1.98 1.97
CA LEU A 111 4.92 -1.06 1.95
C LEU A 111 4.42 0.29 1.47
N ALA A 112 4.43 1.29 2.35
CA ALA A 112 3.97 2.64 2.06
C ALA A 112 5.17 3.61 2.09
N ASP A 113 5.44 4.24 0.97
CA ASP A 113 6.50 5.21 0.79
C ASP A 113 5.89 6.60 0.73
N GLU A 114 6.11 7.40 1.79
CA GLU A 114 5.53 8.75 1.98
C GLU A 114 4.03 8.80 1.66
N PRO A 115 3.18 7.97 2.29
CA PRO A 115 1.79 7.79 1.86
C PRO A 115 0.93 9.07 1.98
N THR A 116 1.41 10.08 2.67
CA THR A 116 0.73 11.35 2.93
C THR A 116 1.48 12.58 2.40
N GLY A 117 2.69 12.42 1.90
CA GLY A 117 3.58 13.54 1.53
C GLY A 117 3.09 14.45 0.39
N ALA A 118 2.03 14.08 -0.33
CA ALA A 118 1.39 14.90 -1.37
C ALA A 118 0.00 15.43 -0.95
N LEU A 119 -0.36 15.33 0.35
CA LEU A 119 -1.69 15.63 0.86
C LEU A 119 -1.67 16.84 1.82
N ASP A 120 -2.80 17.52 1.93
CA ASP A 120 -3.02 18.51 2.98
C ASP A 120 -3.21 17.84 4.35
N SER A 121 -3.05 18.62 5.44
CA SER A 121 -3.05 18.10 6.81
C SER A 121 -4.35 17.37 7.18
N LYS A 122 -5.51 17.85 6.70
CA LYS A 122 -6.80 17.21 6.99
C LYS A 122 -6.88 15.84 6.29
N THR A 123 -6.54 15.81 5.03
CA THR A 123 -6.53 14.58 4.21
C THR A 123 -5.50 13.58 4.73
N THR A 124 -4.34 14.07 5.23
CA THR A 124 -3.33 13.24 5.91
C THR A 124 -3.94 12.47 7.08
N VAL A 125 -4.66 13.13 7.97
CA VAL A 125 -5.32 12.48 9.11
C VAL A 125 -6.30 11.40 8.63
N GLU A 126 -7.15 11.72 7.67
CA GLU A 126 -8.14 10.77 7.13
C GLU A 126 -7.49 9.53 6.48
N VAL A 127 -6.37 9.71 5.78
CA VAL A 127 -5.61 8.60 5.17
C VAL A 127 -4.92 7.77 6.23
N MET A 128 -4.31 8.38 7.25
CA MET A 128 -3.68 7.67 8.35
C MET A 128 -4.69 6.86 9.18
N GLU A 129 -5.88 7.41 9.43
CA GLU A 129 -6.98 6.67 10.07
C GLU A 129 -7.44 5.47 9.24
N LEU A 130 -7.50 5.60 7.91
CA LEU A 130 -7.82 4.48 7.03
C LEU A 130 -6.76 3.38 7.13
N LEU A 131 -5.47 3.73 7.04
CA LEU A 131 -4.36 2.78 7.17
C LEU A 131 -4.36 2.10 8.53
N ARG A 132 -4.63 2.85 9.60
CA ARG A 132 -4.76 2.30 10.95
C ARG A 132 -5.88 1.28 11.07
N ARG A 133 -7.07 1.56 10.53
CA ARG A 133 -8.18 0.59 10.54
C ARG A 133 -7.78 -0.73 9.90
N VAL A 134 -7.12 -0.66 8.74
CA VAL A 134 -6.64 -1.85 8.04
C VAL A 134 -5.57 -2.59 8.84
N ASN A 135 -4.69 -1.87 9.53
CA ASN A 135 -3.68 -2.49 10.41
C ASN A 135 -4.32 -3.22 11.60
N LEU A 136 -5.36 -2.65 12.23
CA LEU A 136 -6.12 -3.27 13.32
C LEU A 136 -6.82 -4.58 12.91
N GLU A 137 -7.10 -4.76 11.62
CA GLU A 137 -7.59 -6.03 11.06
C GLU A 137 -6.48 -7.10 10.92
N GLY A 138 -5.25 -6.79 11.36
CA GLY A 138 -4.12 -7.71 11.42
C GLY A 138 -3.15 -7.61 10.24
N LEU A 139 -3.31 -6.64 9.33
CA LEU A 139 -2.39 -6.45 8.22
C LEU A 139 -1.13 -5.69 8.66
N THR A 140 0.03 -6.31 8.47
CA THR A 140 1.32 -5.66 8.73
C THR A 140 1.58 -4.52 7.75
N MET A 141 2.01 -3.35 8.27
CA MET A 141 2.40 -2.20 7.45
C MET A 141 3.81 -1.73 7.80
N VAL A 142 4.55 -1.38 6.77
CA VAL A 142 5.84 -0.68 6.88
C VAL A 142 5.66 0.67 6.18
N ILE A 143 5.77 1.76 6.93
CA ILE A 143 5.65 3.12 6.42
C ILE A 143 7.05 3.75 6.43
N VAL A 144 7.52 4.19 5.28
CA VAL A 144 8.71 5.01 5.15
C VAL A 144 8.26 6.46 5.11
N THR A 145 8.76 7.27 6.01
CA THR A 145 8.42 8.70 6.08
C THR A 145 9.52 9.51 6.74
N HIS A 146 9.61 10.78 6.38
CA HIS A 146 10.41 11.77 7.08
C HIS A 146 9.55 12.69 7.98
N GLU A 147 8.21 12.49 8.00
CA GLU A 147 7.29 13.27 8.82
C GLU A 147 7.20 12.66 10.25
N PRO A 148 7.63 13.39 11.31
CA PRO A 148 7.57 12.89 12.68
C PRO A 148 6.17 12.49 13.13
N SER A 149 5.14 13.28 12.77
CA SER A 149 3.74 13.03 13.12
C SER A 149 3.20 11.71 12.55
N VAL A 150 3.61 11.36 11.33
CA VAL A 150 3.25 10.09 10.69
C VAL A 150 3.99 8.92 11.37
N ALA A 151 5.28 9.10 11.69
CA ALA A 151 6.06 8.08 12.38
C ALA A 151 5.48 7.81 13.79
N GLU A 152 5.18 8.85 14.56
CA GLU A 152 4.59 8.74 15.90
C GLU A 152 3.24 8.03 15.93
N ALA A 153 2.46 8.14 14.86
CA ALA A 153 1.16 7.45 14.72
C ALA A 153 1.29 5.92 14.51
N THR A 154 2.49 5.38 14.41
CA THR A 154 2.75 3.93 14.25
C THR A 154 3.05 3.25 15.59
N ASP A 155 3.00 1.90 15.62
CA ASP A 155 3.32 1.13 16.84
C ASP A 155 4.81 1.11 17.17
N ARG A 156 5.67 1.16 16.14
CA ARG A 156 7.12 1.07 16.26
C ARG A 156 7.81 1.92 15.22
N ILE A 157 8.80 2.69 15.67
CA ILE A 157 9.63 3.55 14.83
C ILE A 157 11.04 2.95 14.74
N ILE A 158 11.54 2.78 13.52
CA ILE A 158 12.92 2.35 13.26
C ILE A 158 13.62 3.51 12.56
N ARG A 159 14.58 4.15 13.24
CA ARG A 159 15.38 5.23 12.64
C ARG A 159 16.59 4.63 11.94
N VAL A 160 16.70 5.00 10.66
CA VAL A 160 17.82 4.56 9.81
C VAL A 160 18.64 5.78 9.44
N LYS A 161 19.97 5.69 9.63
CA LYS A 161 20.91 6.71 9.22
C LYS A 161 22.12 6.05 8.57
N ASP A 162 22.53 6.59 7.42
CA ASP A 162 23.68 6.09 6.64
C ASP A 162 23.61 4.56 6.38
N GLY A 163 22.41 4.02 6.17
CA GLY A 163 22.17 2.61 5.92
C GLY A 163 22.18 1.70 7.17
N LEU A 164 22.35 2.28 8.37
CA LEU A 164 22.37 1.55 9.64
C LEU A 164 21.15 1.89 10.49
N VAL A 165 20.66 0.90 11.25
CA VAL A 165 19.64 1.14 12.27
C VAL A 165 20.27 1.89 13.43
N GLU A 166 19.82 3.13 13.68
CA GLU A 166 20.30 3.99 14.76
C GLU A 166 19.53 3.73 16.05
N THR A 167 18.20 3.76 15.99
CA THR A 167 17.33 3.48 17.15
C THR A 167 16.09 2.69 16.75
N ILE A 168 15.52 1.99 17.71
CA ILE A 168 14.21 1.36 17.63
C ILE A 168 13.39 1.87 18.82
N GLU A 169 12.31 2.58 18.53
CA GLU A 169 11.47 3.25 19.52
C GLU A 169 10.04 2.70 19.43
N LYS A 170 9.30 2.80 20.52
CA LYS A 170 7.86 2.56 20.51
C LYS A 170 7.19 3.84 20.02
N GLY A 171 6.35 3.75 19.02
CA GLY A 171 5.48 4.84 18.63
C GLY A 171 4.32 5.02 19.61
N LEU A 172 3.53 6.05 19.43
CA LEU A 172 2.36 6.32 20.28
C LEU A 172 1.22 5.31 20.01
N GLY A 173 1.27 4.70 18.85
CA GLY A 173 0.46 3.53 18.45
C GLY A 173 -1.05 3.75 18.46
N HIS A 174 -1.57 4.44 19.44
CA HIS A 174 -2.98 4.66 19.66
C HIS A 174 -3.18 5.94 20.47
N VAL A 175 -3.43 7.02 19.79
CA VAL A 175 -4.09 8.18 20.38
C VAL A 175 -5.50 8.26 19.83
#